data_dabeeb49a0f90bd626108f6a530473d3
#
_entry.id   dabeeb49a0f90bd626108f6a530473d3
#
_cell.length_a   1.000
_cell.length_b   1.000
_cell.length_c   1.000
_cell.angle_alpha   90.00
_cell.angle_beta   90.00
_cell.angle_gamma   90.00
#
_symmetry.space_group_name_H-M   'P 1'
#
loop_
_entity.id
_entity.type
_entity.pdbx_description
1 polymer ?
#
loop_
_entity_poly.entity_id
_entity_poly.type
_entity_poly.pdbx_seq_one_letter_code
_entity_poly.pdbx_strand_id
1 'polypeptide(L)'
;MKRMGDSMACENIVGVLLAGGKSRRMGGGDKCLLQLGGKTILQHAIDRATPQVGNLILNINGDPDRFSHYNLNIVSDDIGNFAGPLAGVLTGMHWVKENHPECKWIVTFPTDTPFFPMDLASKLYDAVSDNKAELACAASGGRHHPVFGIW
;
A
#
# COMPACT_ATOMS: atom_id res chain seq x y z
N MET A 1 1.20 -18.59 -16.76
CA MET A 1 2.68 -18.68 -16.86
C MET A 1 3.26 -17.31 -16.47
N LYS A 2 3.84 -17.19 -15.26
CA LYS A 2 4.52 -15.94 -14.86
C LYS A 2 5.72 -15.74 -15.79
N ARG A 3 5.81 -14.62 -16.46
CA ARG A 3 7.02 -14.25 -17.23
C ARG A 3 8.17 -14.06 -16.24
N MET A 4 9.35 -14.59 -16.54
CA MET A 4 10.54 -14.43 -15.68
C MET A 4 10.88 -12.94 -15.38
N GLY A 5 10.42 -12.00 -16.19
CA GLY A 5 10.54 -10.56 -15.96
C GLY A 5 9.63 -10.01 -14.87
N ASP A 6 8.47 -10.62 -14.63
CA ASP A 6 7.48 -10.14 -13.65
C ASP A 6 7.96 -10.35 -12.20
N SER A 7 8.75 -11.40 -11.96
CA SER A 7 9.30 -11.71 -10.63
C SER A 7 10.37 -10.69 -10.20
N MET A 8 11.28 -10.31 -11.09
CA MET A 8 12.35 -9.36 -10.78
C MET A 8 11.84 -7.91 -10.64
N ALA A 9 10.78 -7.54 -11.36
CA ALA A 9 10.19 -6.22 -11.23
C ALA A 9 9.52 -6.05 -9.86
N CYS A 10 8.81 -7.08 -9.38
CA CYS A 10 8.14 -7.04 -8.08
C CYS A 10 9.12 -7.01 -6.89
N GLU A 11 10.30 -7.60 -7.01
CA GLU A 11 11.33 -7.61 -5.96
C GLU A 11 11.88 -6.22 -5.65
N ASN A 12 11.86 -5.30 -6.63
CA ASN A 12 12.34 -3.92 -6.49
C ASN A 12 11.22 -2.90 -6.19
N ILE A 13 10.05 -3.38 -5.81
CA ILE A 13 8.89 -2.54 -5.42
C ILE A 13 8.61 -2.77 -3.94
N VAL A 14 8.45 -1.67 -3.21
CA VAL A 14 7.91 -1.71 -1.84
C VAL A 14 6.42 -1.41 -1.87
N GLY A 15 5.63 -2.29 -1.27
CA GLY A 15 4.20 -2.06 -1.03
C GLY A 15 3.98 -1.23 0.23
N VAL A 16 3.09 -0.26 0.18
CA VAL A 16 2.67 0.55 1.32
C VAL A 16 1.18 0.35 1.55
N LEU A 17 0.84 -0.33 2.62
CA LEU A 17 -0.54 -0.43 3.09
C LEU A 17 -0.92 0.87 3.81
N LEU A 18 -1.95 1.55 3.32
CA LEU A 18 -2.42 2.81 3.88
C LEU A 18 -3.57 2.56 4.86
N ALA A 19 -3.26 2.57 6.16
CA ALA A 19 -4.25 2.40 7.24
C ALA A 19 -4.55 3.71 8.00
N GLY A 20 -4.06 4.83 7.55
CA GLY A 20 -4.06 6.14 8.21
C GLY A 20 -5.36 6.95 8.10
N GLY A 21 -6.53 6.35 7.96
CA GLY A 21 -7.81 7.07 7.92
C GLY A 21 -8.38 7.34 9.33
N LYS A 22 -8.58 8.60 9.70
CA LYS A 22 -9.37 8.95 10.90
C LYS A 22 -10.83 8.59 10.69
N SER A 23 -11.22 7.40 11.09
CA SER A 23 -12.62 6.97 11.10
C SER A 23 -13.40 7.67 12.22
N ARG A 24 -13.69 8.96 12.06
CA ARG A 24 -14.52 9.73 13.00
C ARG A 24 -16.00 9.31 13.00
N ARG A 25 -16.44 8.53 12.00
CA ARG A 25 -17.86 8.25 11.77
C ARG A 25 -18.38 6.94 12.38
N MET A 26 -17.52 6.07 12.90
CA MET A 26 -17.92 4.76 13.44
C MET A 26 -17.27 4.44 14.79
N GLY A 27 -17.38 5.35 15.76
CA GLY A 27 -16.99 5.03 17.15
C GLY A 27 -15.49 4.98 17.42
N GLY A 28 -14.62 5.56 16.58
CA GLY A 28 -13.19 5.77 16.89
C GLY A 28 -12.28 4.55 16.78
N GLY A 29 -12.71 3.45 16.16
CA GLY A 29 -11.89 2.27 15.90
C GLY A 29 -11.26 2.28 14.51
N ASP A 30 -10.13 1.54 14.33
CA ASP A 30 -9.53 1.33 13.02
C ASP A 30 -10.39 0.36 12.21
N LYS A 31 -11.00 0.85 11.13
CA LYS A 31 -11.83 0.02 10.25
C LYS A 31 -11.10 -1.22 9.73
N CYS A 32 -9.80 -1.09 9.47
CA CYS A 32 -9.00 -2.20 8.97
C CYS A 32 -8.87 -3.37 9.96
N LEU A 33 -9.13 -3.15 11.25
CA LEU A 33 -9.11 -4.20 12.27
C LEU A 33 -10.46 -4.91 12.45
N LEU A 34 -11.51 -4.47 11.76
CA LEU A 34 -12.80 -5.17 11.77
C LEU A 34 -12.68 -6.54 11.11
N GLN A 35 -13.45 -7.50 11.66
CA GLN A 35 -13.45 -8.88 11.15
C GLN A 35 -14.33 -9.01 9.91
N LEU A 36 -13.81 -9.74 8.93
CA LEU A 36 -14.50 -10.09 7.69
C LEU A 36 -14.14 -11.53 7.32
N GLY A 37 -15.10 -12.45 7.44
CA GLY A 37 -14.88 -13.85 7.09
C GLY A 37 -13.76 -14.54 7.88
N GLY A 38 -13.63 -14.27 9.19
CA GLY A 38 -12.64 -14.91 10.08
C GLY A 38 -11.24 -14.29 10.08
N LYS A 39 -11.02 -13.24 9.29
CA LYS A 39 -9.77 -12.45 9.28
C LYS A 39 -10.11 -10.95 9.40
N THR A 40 -9.17 -10.15 9.85
CA THR A 40 -9.33 -8.69 9.78
C THR A 40 -9.29 -8.21 8.33
N ILE A 41 -9.91 -7.08 8.05
CA ILE A 41 -9.83 -6.42 6.73
C ILE A 41 -8.36 -6.17 6.35
N LEU A 42 -7.53 -5.74 7.32
CA LEU A 42 -6.10 -5.57 7.12
C LEU A 42 -5.39 -6.89 6.73
N GLN A 43 -5.74 -8.01 7.38
CA GLN A 43 -5.13 -9.30 7.03
C GLN A 43 -5.46 -9.71 5.59
N HIS A 44 -6.69 -9.45 5.12
CA HIS A 44 -7.05 -9.67 3.71
C HIS A 44 -6.19 -8.82 2.76
N ALA A 45 -5.95 -7.55 3.11
CA ALA A 45 -5.10 -6.67 2.31
C ALA A 45 -3.62 -7.15 2.33
N ILE A 46 -3.09 -7.56 3.48
CA ILE A 46 -1.74 -8.12 3.63
C ILE A 46 -1.58 -9.37 2.75
N ASP A 47 -2.49 -10.33 2.88
CA ASP A 47 -2.44 -11.59 2.12
C ASP A 47 -2.43 -11.35 0.60
N ARG A 48 -3.08 -10.27 0.16
CA ARG A 48 -3.20 -9.91 -1.24
C ARG A 48 -2.02 -9.07 -1.76
N ALA A 49 -1.47 -8.19 -0.95
CA ALA A 49 -0.35 -7.33 -1.32
C ALA A 49 1.00 -8.07 -1.28
N THR A 50 1.23 -8.91 -0.26
CA THR A 50 2.50 -9.60 -0.04
C THR A 50 3.06 -10.30 -1.29
N PRO A 51 2.28 -11.09 -2.04
CA PRO A 51 2.82 -11.79 -3.22
C PRO A 51 3.08 -10.88 -4.42
N GLN A 52 2.74 -9.60 -4.34
CA GLN A 52 2.86 -8.65 -5.45
C GLN A 52 4.07 -7.72 -5.36
N VAL A 53 4.77 -7.69 -4.21
CA VAL A 53 5.86 -6.75 -3.92
C VAL A 53 7.02 -7.44 -3.22
N GLY A 54 8.22 -6.84 -3.27
CA GLY A 54 9.39 -7.39 -2.61
C GLY A 54 9.38 -7.18 -1.10
N ASN A 55 8.92 -6.03 -0.65
CA ASN A 55 8.73 -5.67 0.74
C ASN A 55 7.36 -5.02 0.95
N LEU A 56 6.80 -5.17 2.14
CA LEU A 56 5.52 -4.58 2.51
C LEU A 56 5.65 -3.84 3.84
N ILE A 57 5.21 -2.59 3.87
CA ILE A 57 5.15 -1.78 5.08
C ILE A 57 3.72 -1.34 5.36
N LEU A 58 3.43 -1.03 6.62
CA LEU A 58 2.14 -0.54 7.07
C LEU A 58 2.26 0.91 7.54
N ASN A 59 1.63 1.81 6.81
CA ASN A 59 1.48 3.20 7.22
C ASN A 59 0.23 3.36 8.10
N ILE A 60 0.41 3.94 9.27
CA ILE A 60 -0.65 4.16 10.25
C ILE A 60 -0.65 5.59 10.77
N ASN A 61 -1.80 5.97 11.32
CA ASN A 61 -1.95 7.11 12.22
C ASN A 61 -2.42 6.59 13.59
N GLY A 62 -1.64 6.80 14.64
CA GLY A 62 -1.99 6.40 15.99
C GLY A 62 -1.02 5.39 16.60
N ASP A 63 -1.49 4.59 17.55
CA ASP A 63 -0.68 3.67 18.33
C ASP A 63 -0.22 2.45 17.50
N PRO A 64 1.10 2.28 17.28
CA PRO A 64 1.66 1.17 16.53
C PRO A 64 1.48 -0.19 17.23
N ASP A 65 1.35 -0.23 18.56
CA ASP A 65 1.26 -1.47 19.31
C ASP A 65 0.03 -2.30 18.92
N ARG A 66 -1.01 -1.65 18.41
CA ARG A 66 -2.23 -2.29 17.91
C ARG A 66 -2.00 -3.16 16.68
N PHE A 67 -0.89 -2.97 15.99
CA PHE A 67 -0.55 -3.66 14.73
C PHE A 67 0.67 -4.57 14.86
N SER A 68 1.28 -4.67 16.04
CA SER A 68 2.53 -5.40 16.28
C SER A 68 2.47 -6.88 15.88
N HIS A 69 1.29 -7.50 15.95
CA HIS A 69 1.11 -8.92 15.64
C HIS A 69 1.11 -9.25 14.12
N TYR A 70 1.12 -8.24 13.24
CA TYR A 70 1.15 -8.46 11.79
C TYR A 70 2.57 -8.68 11.22
N ASN A 71 3.61 -8.52 12.04
CA ASN A 71 5.02 -8.66 11.63
C ASN A 71 5.43 -7.82 10.39
N LEU A 72 4.88 -6.62 10.29
CA LEU A 72 5.23 -5.65 9.27
C LEU A 72 6.04 -4.49 9.87
N ASN A 73 6.87 -3.85 9.07
CA ASN A 73 7.43 -2.56 9.42
C ASN A 73 6.30 -1.53 9.48
N ILE A 74 6.11 -0.94 10.65
CA ILE A 74 5.07 0.07 10.89
C ILE A 74 5.71 1.44 10.77
N VAL A 75 5.11 2.30 9.95
CA VAL A 75 5.58 3.66 9.71
C VAL A 75 4.45 4.63 10.00
N SER A 76 4.68 5.50 10.97
CA SER A 76 3.71 6.53 11.34
C SER A 76 3.91 7.80 10.51
N ASP A 77 2.81 8.52 10.23
CA ASP A 77 2.90 9.81 9.54
C ASP A 77 3.55 10.86 10.45
N ASP A 78 4.76 11.27 10.11
CA ASP A 78 5.49 12.35 10.80
C ASP A 78 5.17 13.74 10.24
N ILE A 79 4.35 13.81 9.19
CA ILE A 79 4.06 15.07 8.50
C ILE A 79 2.84 15.73 9.15
N GLY A 80 3.11 16.52 10.16
CA GLY A 80 2.23 17.03 11.20
C GLY A 80 1.00 17.86 10.82
N ASN A 81 0.65 18.13 9.58
CA ASN A 81 -0.58 18.84 9.19
C ASN A 81 -1.20 18.35 7.88
N PHE A 82 -0.63 17.35 7.23
CA PHE A 82 -1.23 16.77 6.04
C PHE A 82 -2.19 15.66 6.45
N ALA A 83 -3.49 15.96 6.34
CA ALA A 83 -4.53 14.95 6.47
C ALA A 83 -4.79 14.32 5.10
N GLY A 84 -4.79 12.98 5.03
CA GLY A 84 -5.22 12.25 3.84
C GLY A 84 -4.20 11.24 3.32
N PRO A 85 -4.57 10.49 2.26
CA PRO A 85 -3.75 9.39 1.73
C PRO A 85 -2.37 9.80 1.24
N LEU A 86 -2.21 11.03 0.73
CA LEU A 86 -0.93 11.53 0.21
C LEU A 86 0.14 11.68 1.30
N ALA A 87 -0.26 11.91 2.55
CA ALA A 87 0.68 11.91 3.67
C ALA A 87 1.32 10.52 3.83
N GLY A 88 0.52 9.47 3.78
CA GLY A 88 1.01 8.09 3.84
C GLY A 88 1.88 7.70 2.64
N VAL A 89 1.56 8.18 1.44
CA VAL A 89 2.41 8.00 0.25
C VAL A 89 3.78 8.61 0.47
N LEU A 90 3.83 9.88 0.89
CA LEU A 90 5.09 10.59 1.12
C LEU A 90 5.91 9.97 2.26
N THR A 91 5.25 9.57 3.34
CA THR A 91 5.89 8.85 4.44
C THR A 91 6.51 7.53 3.95
N GLY A 92 5.79 6.77 3.13
CA GLY A 92 6.28 5.55 2.50
C GLY A 92 7.49 5.79 1.60
N MET A 93 7.47 6.85 0.78
CA MET A 93 8.59 7.23 -0.07
C MET A 93 9.84 7.57 0.75
N HIS A 94 9.71 8.35 1.83
CA HIS A 94 10.82 8.70 2.71
C HIS A 94 11.41 7.44 3.35
N TRP A 95 10.55 6.57 3.89
CA TRP A 95 11.01 5.33 4.50
C TRP A 95 11.77 4.45 3.52
N VAL A 96 11.29 4.29 2.30
CA VAL A 96 11.96 3.50 1.25
C VAL A 96 13.29 4.11 0.87
N LYS A 97 13.36 5.44 0.73
CA LYS A 97 14.61 6.14 0.41
C LYS A 97 15.71 5.88 1.46
N GLU A 98 15.32 5.77 2.73
CA GLU A 98 16.25 5.55 3.86
C GLU A 98 16.62 4.07 4.03
N ASN A 99 15.68 3.15 3.85
CA ASN A 99 15.85 1.74 4.18
C ASN A 99 16.09 0.83 2.98
N HIS A 100 15.60 1.20 1.80
CA HIS A 100 15.70 0.45 0.54
C HIS A 100 16.03 1.37 -0.64
N PRO A 101 17.19 2.05 -0.64
CA PRO A 101 17.57 3.01 -1.68
C PRO A 101 17.70 2.38 -3.08
N GLU A 102 17.80 1.07 -3.16
CA GLU A 102 17.78 0.31 -4.42
C GLU A 102 16.39 0.22 -5.05
N CYS A 103 15.32 0.33 -4.26
CA CYS A 103 13.95 0.32 -4.75
C CYS A 103 13.57 1.69 -5.32
N LYS A 104 13.12 1.70 -6.56
CA LYS A 104 12.76 2.93 -7.28
C LYS A 104 11.28 3.26 -7.22
N TRP A 105 10.46 2.30 -6.79
CA TRP A 105 9.02 2.40 -6.82
C TRP A 105 8.38 1.97 -5.52
N ILE A 106 7.34 2.67 -5.15
CA ILE A 106 6.37 2.19 -4.15
C ILE A 106 5.02 1.95 -4.83
N VAL A 107 4.29 0.94 -4.36
CA VAL A 107 2.89 0.72 -4.72
C VAL A 107 2.04 0.85 -3.49
N THR A 108 1.01 1.67 -3.55
CA THR A 108 0.11 1.92 -2.42
C THR A 108 -1.17 1.09 -2.52
N PHE A 109 -1.58 0.55 -1.38
CA PHE A 109 -2.77 -0.26 -1.22
C PHE A 109 -3.60 0.30 -0.05
N PRO A 110 -4.80 0.85 -0.30
CA PRO A 110 -5.70 1.22 0.80
C PRO A 110 -6.23 -0.03 1.49
N THR A 111 -6.29 0.01 2.82
CA THR A 111 -6.70 -1.13 3.63
C THR A 111 -8.22 -1.29 3.76
N ASP A 112 -9.00 -0.31 3.36
CA ASP A 112 -10.48 -0.35 3.40
C ASP A 112 -11.12 -1.02 2.18
N THR A 113 -10.35 -1.33 1.16
CA THR A 113 -10.75 -2.04 -0.06
C THR A 113 -9.80 -3.21 -0.35
N PRO A 114 -9.86 -4.29 0.46
CA PRO A 114 -8.82 -5.32 0.50
C PRO A 114 -8.84 -6.29 -0.68
N PHE A 115 -9.89 -6.29 -1.52
CA PHE A 115 -10.07 -7.25 -2.62
C PHE A 115 -9.62 -6.71 -3.98
N PHE A 116 -8.54 -5.95 -4.01
CA PHE A 116 -7.92 -5.49 -5.25
C PHE A 116 -7.32 -6.64 -6.07
N PRO A 117 -7.07 -6.46 -7.38
CA PRO A 117 -6.51 -7.52 -8.25
C PRO A 117 -5.17 -8.04 -7.76
N MET A 118 -4.92 -9.34 -7.96
CA MET A 118 -3.66 -10.01 -7.59
C MET A 118 -2.49 -9.66 -8.52
N ASP A 119 -2.74 -8.94 -9.59
CA ASP A 119 -1.76 -8.45 -10.58
C ASP A 119 -1.69 -6.91 -10.63
N LEU A 120 -2.17 -6.24 -9.57
CA LEU A 120 -2.24 -4.78 -9.54
C LEU A 120 -0.85 -4.14 -9.63
N ALA A 121 0.10 -4.60 -8.82
CA ALA A 121 1.45 -4.02 -8.81
C ALA A 121 2.17 -4.20 -10.15
N SER A 122 2.08 -5.38 -10.76
CA SER A 122 2.68 -5.62 -12.08
C SER A 122 2.05 -4.75 -13.17
N LYS A 123 0.72 -4.62 -13.19
CA LYS A 123 0.04 -3.75 -14.15
C LYS A 123 0.39 -2.27 -13.99
N LEU A 124 0.52 -1.80 -12.76
CA LEU A 124 0.95 -0.43 -12.50
C LEU A 124 2.40 -0.22 -12.93
N TYR A 125 3.27 -1.20 -12.68
CA TYR A 125 4.67 -1.14 -13.12
C TYR A 125 4.78 -1.15 -14.64
N ASP A 126 4.06 -1.99 -15.36
CA ASP A 126 4.03 -2.01 -16.82
C ASP A 126 3.56 -0.66 -17.37
N ALA A 127 2.54 -0.06 -16.75
CA ALA A 127 2.04 1.24 -17.18
C ALA A 127 3.09 2.36 -17.08
N VAL A 128 3.90 2.41 -16.02
CA VAL A 128 4.98 3.42 -15.92
C VAL A 128 6.15 3.09 -16.82
N SER A 129 6.50 1.83 -16.97
CA SER A 129 7.61 1.38 -17.80
C SER A 129 7.34 1.61 -19.29
N ASP A 130 6.18 1.21 -19.79
CA ASP A 130 5.81 1.30 -21.21
C ASP A 130 5.64 2.76 -21.66
N ASN A 131 5.14 3.62 -20.78
CA ASN A 131 4.88 5.02 -21.08
C ASN A 131 5.98 5.97 -20.59
N LYS A 132 7.04 5.46 -19.96
CA LYS A 132 8.10 6.28 -19.33
C LYS A 132 7.51 7.33 -18.39
N ALA A 133 6.48 6.93 -17.64
CA ALA A 133 5.79 7.80 -16.72
C ALA A 133 6.45 7.75 -15.32
N GLU A 134 6.28 8.81 -14.56
CA GLU A 134 6.82 8.91 -13.19
C GLU A 134 5.84 8.38 -12.14
N LEU A 135 4.57 8.21 -12.50
CA LEU A 135 3.53 7.64 -11.66
C LEU A 135 2.40 7.06 -12.51
N ALA A 136 1.63 6.15 -11.93
CA ALA A 136 0.37 5.69 -12.49
C ALA A 136 -0.62 5.36 -11.37
N CYS A 137 -1.91 5.46 -11.66
CA CYS A 137 -2.96 5.00 -10.76
C CYS A 137 -3.91 4.02 -11.45
N ALA A 138 -4.53 3.17 -10.65
CA ALA A 138 -5.53 2.24 -11.15
C ALA A 138 -6.81 2.96 -11.60
N ALA A 139 -7.48 2.38 -12.59
CA ALA A 139 -8.79 2.81 -13.04
C ALA A 139 -9.68 1.59 -13.32
N SER A 140 -10.96 1.71 -13.02
CA SER A 140 -11.96 0.70 -13.35
C SER A 140 -13.34 1.31 -13.51
N GLY A 141 -14.14 0.79 -14.44
CA GLY A 141 -15.50 1.29 -14.67
C GLY A 141 -15.58 2.78 -14.97
N GLY A 142 -14.56 3.35 -15.64
CA GLY A 142 -14.49 4.79 -15.95
C GLY A 142 -14.12 5.68 -14.76
N ARG A 143 -13.70 5.11 -13.63
CA ARG A 143 -13.27 5.84 -12.43
C ARG A 143 -11.80 5.61 -12.15
N HIS A 144 -11.10 6.68 -11.74
CA HIS A 144 -9.73 6.61 -11.24
C HIS A 144 -9.72 6.31 -9.74
N HIS A 145 -8.73 5.51 -9.32
CA HIS A 145 -8.50 5.11 -7.94
C HIS A 145 -7.10 5.57 -7.51
N PRO A 146 -6.89 6.87 -7.23
CA PRO A 146 -5.54 7.41 -7.02
C PRO A 146 -4.78 6.77 -5.85
N VAL A 147 -5.48 6.23 -4.86
CA VAL A 147 -4.88 5.57 -3.70
C VAL A 147 -4.29 4.20 -4.04
N PHE A 148 -4.70 3.60 -5.15
CA PHE A 148 -4.06 2.44 -5.78
C PHE A 148 -3.10 2.94 -6.85
N GLY A 149 -1.91 3.33 -6.46
CA GLY A 149 -0.94 3.96 -7.33
C GLY A 149 0.46 3.37 -7.22
N ILE A 150 1.27 3.64 -8.23
CA ILE A 150 2.72 3.48 -8.23
C ILE A 150 3.36 4.86 -8.31
N TRP A 151 4.40 5.10 -7.50
CA TRP A 151 5.03 6.40 -7.28
C TRP A 151 6.54 6.31 -7.33
#